data_cde887395f0868e1ea9fe586cbc41325
#
_entry.id   cde887395f0868e1ea9fe586cbc41325
#
_cell.length_a   1.000
_cell.length_b   1.000
_cell.length_c   1.000
_cell.angle_alpha   90.00
_cell.angle_beta   90.00
_cell.angle_gamma   90.00
#
_symmetry.space_group_name_H-M   'P 1'
#
loop_
_entity.id
_entity.type
_entity.pdbx_description
1 polymer ?
#
loop_
_entity_poly.entity_id
_entity_poly.type
_entity_poly.pdbx_seq_one_letter_code
_entity_poly.pdbx_strand_id
1 'polypeptide(L)'
;AASYLGGNVRDAITVADRLMVAVEVRFAAVSTSTLKALGLNFQSLDNNFQFAAIGPNASTNFDYTSGVGLGANTGLPLSQGYNLFLAWPGSNLLGVISALSNANLAQLLAEPTLLVRSGEDAEFLAGGEIPIPVPQAGTGNGTVTIEYKKFGVQLDVAATVLGNDRIVLKVNPEVSELDFTNALVIQGFRIPALRTRSTRTTIELGDGQSFVLAGLMFTASGNVEDRIPGIGDLPIIGTFF
;
A
#
# COMPACT_ATOMS: atom_id res chain seq x y z
N ALA A 1 -2.92 -61.04 28.09
CA ALA A 1 -2.00 -60.43 29.06
C ALA A 1 -2.71 -60.12 30.41
N ALA A 2 -4.00 -59.87 30.41
CA ALA A 2 -4.77 -59.50 31.61
C ALA A 2 -4.91 -60.65 32.65
N SER A 3 -4.61 -61.89 32.32
CA SER A 3 -4.77 -63.07 33.22
C SER A 3 -3.57 -63.33 34.14
N TYR A 4 -2.46 -62.59 33.99
CA TYR A 4 -1.26 -62.82 34.79
C TYR A 4 -1.09 -61.87 36.01
N LEU A 5 -1.84 -60.77 36.04
CA LEU A 5 -1.86 -59.86 37.19
C LEU A 5 -3.24 -59.93 37.85
N GLY A 6 -3.38 -60.71 38.94
CA GLY A 6 -4.62 -60.87 39.70
C GLY A 6 -5.20 -59.58 40.32
N GLY A 7 -5.26 -58.48 39.58
CA GLY A 7 -5.86 -57.26 39.95
C GLY A 7 -6.77 -56.75 38.83
N ASN A 8 -7.88 -56.12 39.19
CA ASN A 8 -8.77 -55.41 38.25
C ASN A 8 -7.99 -54.34 37.49
N VAL A 9 -7.50 -54.64 36.30
CA VAL A 9 -6.95 -53.64 35.37
C VAL A 9 -8.15 -52.88 34.83
N ARG A 10 -8.35 -51.64 35.25
CA ARG A 10 -9.26 -50.70 34.61
C ARG A 10 -8.55 -50.16 33.37
N ASP A 11 -9.10 -50.52 32.22
CA ASP A 11 -8.70 -49.87 30.96
C ASP A 11 -9.25 -48.44 30.98
N ALA A 12 -8.34 -47.52 31.18
CA ALA A 12 -8.62 -46.05 31.16
C ALA A 12 -8.17 -45.40 29.84
N ILE A 13 -8.00 -46.22 28.77
CA ILE A 13 -7.67 -45.67 27.46
C ILE A 13 -8.93 -45.05 26.88
N THR A 14 -9.03 -43.75 27.04
CA THR A 14 -10.00 -42.93 26.28
C THR A 14 -9.41 -42.70 24.90
N VAL A 15 -10.00 -43.30 23.88
CA VAL A 15 -9.68 -42.96 22.50
C VAL A 15 -10.14 -41.51 22.30
N ALA A 16 -9.19 -40.59 22.24
CA ALA A 16 -9.50 -39.21 21.86
C ALA A 16 -10.11 -39.22 20.45
N ASP A 17 -11.33 -38.76 20.33
CA ASP A 17 -11.97 -38.56 19.05
C ASP A 17 -11.09 -37.66 18.19
N ARG A 18 -11.10 -37.87 16.86
CA ARG A 18 -10.31 -37.08 15.93
C ARG A 18 -10.96 -35.70 15.81
N LEU A 19 -10.66 -34.83 16.77
CA LEU A 19 -11.19 -33.47 16.81
C LEU A 19 -10.60 -32.65 15.68
N MET A 20 -11.46 -31.97 14.92
CA MET A 20 -11.10 -31.04 13.88
C MET A 20 -11.43 -29.62 14.33
N VAL A 21 -10.57 -28.67 14.00
CA VAL A 21 -10.70 -27.28 14.32
C VAL A 21 -10.83 -26.47 13.03
N ALA A 22 -11.90 -25.73 12.88
CA ALA A 22 -12.06 -24.76 11.81
C ALA A 22 -11.46 -23.42 12.27
N VAL A 23 -10.44 -22.96 11.58
CA VAL A 23 -9.77 -21.68 11.87
C VAL A 23 -10.11 -20.68 10.80
N GLU A 24 -10.73 -19.57 11.18
CA GLU A 24 -11.03 -18.44 10.32
C GLU A 24 -10.16 -17.27 10.74
N VAL A 25 -9.46 -16.67 9.78
CA VAL A 25 -8.63 -15.47 9.99
C VAL A 25 -9.16 -14.36 9.15
N ARG A 26 -9.28 -13.15 9.71
CA ARG A 26 -9.70 -11.95 8.97
C ARG A 26 -8.60 -10.92 8.94
N PHE A 27 -8.21 -10.54 7.72
CA PHE A 27 -7.36 -9.38 7.48
C PHE A 27 -8.22 -8.21 7.00
N ALA A 28 -8.16 -7.11 7.72
CA ALA A 28 -8.77 -5.87 7.29
C ALA A 28 -7.70 -4.78 7.26
N ALA A 29 -7.48 -4.16 6.12
CA ALA A 29 -6.61 -3.02 5.98
C ALA A 29 -7.34 -1.91 5.22
N VAL A 30 -7.30 -0.70 5.78
CA VAL A 30 -7.85 0.50 5.14
C VAL A 30 -6.70 1.47 4.93
N SER A 31 -6.50 1.90 3.70
CA SER A 31 -5.52 2.91 3.33
C SER A 31 -6.25 4.12 2.76
N THR A 32 -6.01 5.28 3.35
CA THR A 32 -6.56 6.56 2.88
C THR A 32 -5.41 7.47 2.52
N SER A 33 -5.40 7.99 1.30
CA SER A 33 -4.45 9.01 0.88
C SER A 33 -5.18 10.23 0.35
N THR A 34 -4.81 11.40 0.86
CA THR A 34 -5.33 12.69 0.37
C THR A 34 -4.19 13.55 -0.13
N LEU A 35 -4.32 14.04 -1.34
CA LEU A 35 -3.40 15.00 -1.94
C LEU A 35 -4.15 16.29 -2.22
N LYS A 36 -3.63 17.40 -1.70
CA LYS A 36 -4.14 18.75 -1.99
C LYS A 36 -2.98 19.58 -2.51
N ALA A 37 -3.19 20.25 -3.62
CA ALA A 37 -2.25 21.19 -4.19
C ALA A 37 -2.99 22.45 -4.62
N LEU A 38 -2.42 23.61 -4.35
CA LEU A 38 -2.89 24.92 -4.79
C LEU A 38 -1.70 25.66 -5.42
N GLY A 39 -1.89 26.19 -6.60
CA GLY A 39 -0.87 26.98 -7.31
C GLY A 39 -1.46 28.26 -7.89
N LEU A 40 -0.70 29.33 -7.80
CA LEU A 40 -1.02 30.62 -8.40
C LEU A 40 0.11 31.02 -9.33
N ASN A 41 -0.23 31.31 -10.58
CA ASN A 41 0.71 31.78 -11.59
C ASN A 41 0.20 33.07 -12.18
N PHE A 42 1.03 34.09 -12.22
CA PHE A 42 0.73 35.37 -12.84
C PHE A 42 1.81 35.75 -13.86
N GLN A 43 1.36 36.24 -14.99
CA GLN A 43 2.25 36.75 -16.02
C GLN A 43 1.71 38.07 -16.59
N SER A 44 2.57 39.08 -16.69
CA SER A 44 2.30 40.29 -17.42
C SER A 44 3.06 40.30 -18.75
N LEU A 45 2.35 40.59 -19.81
CA LEU A 45 2.85 40.56 -21.20
C LEU A 45 2.92 41.97 -21.79
N ASP A 46 3.07 43.01 -20.96
CA ASP A 46 3.19 44.37 -21.45
C ASP A 46 4.54 44.61 -22.15
N ASN A 47 4.55 45.41 -23.21
CA ASN A 47 5.77 45.72 -23.99
C ASN A 47 6.81 46.50 -23.20
N ASN A 48 6.42 47.22 -22.13
CA ASN A 48 7.30 48.00 -21.30
C ASN A 48 7.78 47.30 -20.02
N PHE A 49 7.03 46.38 -19.54
CA PHE A 49 7.37 45.64 -18.32
C PHE A 49 6.78 44.21 -18.36
N GLN A 50 7.65 43.25 -18.36
CA GLN A 50 7.27 41.84 -18.34
C GLN A 50 7.69 41.22 -17.01
N PHE A 51 6.74 40.59 -16.32
CA PHE A 51 7.03 39.76 -15.15
C PHE A 51 6.21 38.47 -15.18
N ALA A 52 6.75 37.42 -14.63
CA ALA A 52 6.06 36.18 -14.42
C ALA A 52 6.38 35.64 -13.03
N ALA A 53 5.36 35.23 -12.29
CA ALA A 53 5.49 34.43 -11.07
C ALA A 53 4.94 33.03 -11.37
N ILE A 54 5.83 32.07 -11.52
CA ILE A 54 5.52 30.68 -11.89
C ILE A 54 5.91 29.81 -10.70
N GLY A 55 4.94 29.13 -10.12
CA GLY A 55 5.20 28.19 -9.04
C GLY A 55 5.99 26.94 -9.53
N PRO A 56 6.72 26.26 -8.65
CA PRO A 56 7.66 25.20 -8.99
C PRO A 56 7.02 23.98 -9.68
N ASN A 57 5.71 23.82 -9.58
CA ASN A 57 4.97 22.72 -10.22
C ASN A 57 4.32 23.10 -11.56
N ALA A 58 4.55 24.30 -12.06
CA ALA A 58 4.00 24.77 -13.31
C ALA A 58 5.00 24.53 -14.45
N SER A 59 4.90 23.42 -15.14
CA SER A 59 5.59 23.21 -16.42
C SER A 59 4.81 23.88 -17.55
N THR A 60 4.75 25.20 -17.58
CA THR A 60 4.11 25.95 -18.64
C THR A 60 5.14 26.73 -19.41
N ASN A 61 5.43 26.30 -20.63
CA ASN A 61 6.05 27.15 -21.63
C ASN A 61 4.93 28.03 -22.25
N PHE A 62 4.81 29.26 -21.76
CA PHE A 62 3.98 30.26 -22.45
C PHE A 62 4.82 30.81 -23.61
N ASP A 63 4.45 30.46 -24.81
CA ASP A 63 5.07 31.07 -26.00
C ASP A 63 4.21 32.24 -26.44
N TYR A 64 4.76 33.46 -26.35
CA TYR A 64 4.13 34.66 -26.85
C TYR A 64 4.69 34.99 -28.23
N THR A 65 3.89 34.77 -29.25
CA THR A 65 4.20 35.27 -30.59
C THR A 65 3.49 36.60 -30.79
N SER A 66 4.28 37.68 -30.87
CA SER A 66 3.77 39.04 -31.15
C SER A 66 2.86 39.03 -32.39
N GLY A 67 1.61 39.45 -32.22
CA GLY A 67 0.61 39.60 -33.29
C GLY A 67 -0.40 38.45 -33.46
N VAL A 68 -0.27 37.34 -32.78
CA VAL A 68 -1.19 36.17 -32.91
C VAL A 68 -2.00 35.88 -31.62
N GLY A 69 -1.75 36.62 -30.55
CA GLY A 69 -2.38 36.31 -29.25
C GLY A 69 -1.72 35.14 -28.52
N LEU A 70 -2.17 34.87 -27.33
CA LEU A 70 -1.68 33.80 -26.49
C LEU A 70 -1.86 32.42 -27.14
N GLY A 71 -0.81 31.91 -27.74
CA GLY A 71 -0.68 30.51 -28.08
C GLY A 71 -0.30 29.74 -26.80
N ALA A 72 -1.25 29.23 -26.09
CA ALA A 72 -0.97 28.30 -25.00
C ALA A 72 -0.49 26.99 -25.59
N ASN A 73 0.83 26.79 -25.65
CA ASN A 73 1.39 25.45 -25.78
C ASN A 73 1.24 24.80 -24.39
N THR A 74 0.11 24.14 -24.23
CA THR A 74 -0.50 23.83 -22.97
C THR A 74 0.01 22.53 -22.38
N GLY A 75 1.09 22.62 -21.61
CA GLY A 75 1.12 21.80 -20.42
C GLY A 75 0.28 22.50 -19.36
N LEU A 76 -0.89 22.01 -19.05
CA LEU A 76 -1.69 22.53 -17.93
C LEU A 76 -0.84 22.48 -16.65
N PRO A 77 -0.81 23.55 -15.82
CA PRO A 77 0.02 23.61 -14.62
C PRO A 77 -0.19 22.43 -13.67
N LEU A 78 -1.42 21.91 -13.61
CA LEU A 78 -1.76 20.64 -12.95
C LEU A 78 -2.54 19.79 -13.94
N SER A 79 -1.92 18.75 -14.47
CA SER A 79 -2.52 17.87 -15.48
C SER A 79 -3.77 17.11 -14.98
N GLN A 80 -3.93 16.97 -13.67
CA GLN A 80 -5.07 16.30 -13.02
C GLN A 80 -5.91 17.22 -12.14
N GLY A 81 -5.65 18.54 -12.15
CA GLY A 81 -6.33 19.54 -11.33
C GLY A 81 -7.26 20.45 -12.11
N TYR A 82 -7.99 21.29 -11.38
CA TYR A 82 -8.79 22.34 -11.96
C TYR A 82 -7.90 23.57 -12.17
N ASN A 83 -7.91 24.11 -13.39
CA ASN A 83 -7.16 25.30 -13.76
C ASN A 83 -8.12 26.40 -14.19
N LEU A 84 -8.09 27.56 -13.49
CA LEU A 84 -8.86 28.74 -13.83
C LEU A 84 -7.94 29.78 -14.47
N PHE A 85 -8.25 30.18 -15.66
CA PHE A 85 -7.53 31.20 -16.42
C PHE A 85 -8.26 32.54 -16.29
N LEU A 86 -7.52 33.58 -15.87
CA LEU A 86 -8.00 34.95 -15.75
C LEU A 86 -7.16 35.81 -16.68
N ALA A 87 -7.78 36.41 -17.68
CA ALA A 87 -7.11 37.29 -18.63
C ALA A 87 -7.70 38.71 -18.59
N TRP A 88 -6.86 39.70 -18.48
CA TRP A 88 -7.20 41.11 -18.65
C TRP A 88 -6.53 41.68 -19.91
N PRO A 89 -7.20 41.62 -21.07
CA PRO A 89 -6.60 42.01 -22.34
C PRO A 89 -6.15 43.47 -22.39
N GLY A 90 -6.83 44.37 -21.68
CA GLY A 90 -6.47 45.78 -21.61
C GLY A 90 -5.20 46.09 -20.80
N SER A 91 -4.76 45.13 -19.97
CA SER A 91 -3.57 45.26 -19.13
C SER A 91 -2.51 44.21 -19.45
N ASN A 92 -2.73 43.40 -20.51
CA ASN A 92 -1.86 42.28 -20.89
C ASN A 92 -1.48 41.36 -19.70
N LEU A 93 -2.41 41.18 -18.76
CA LEU A 93 -2.21 40.38 -17.58
C LEU A 93 -2.93 39.03 -17.72
N LEU A 94 -2.21 37.96 -17.47
CA LEU A 94 -2.72 36.59 -17.38
C LEU A 94 -2.47 36.03 -15.99
N GLY A 95 -3.53 35.53 -15.37
CA GLY A 95 -3.46 34.77 -14.10
C GLY A 95 -3.96 33.36 -14.30
N VAL A 96 -3.30 32.40 -13.67
CA VAL A 96 -3.73 30.98 -13.65
C VAL A 96 -3.77 30.52 -12.21
N ILE A 97 -4.94 30.07 -11.79
CA ILE A 97 -5.16 29.46 -10.49
C ILE A 97 -5.36 27.96 -10.72
N SER A 98 -4.52 27.16 -10.10
CA SER A 98 -4.58 25.71 -10.21
C SER A 98 -4.91 25.11 -8.85
N ALA A 99 -5.93 24.25 -8.79
CA ALA A 99 -6.33 23.59 -7.56
C ALA A 99 -6.54 22.08 -7.80
N LEU A 100 -5.94 21.28 -6.94
CA LEU A 100 -6.10 19.83 -6.93
C LEU A 100 -6.51 19.38 -5.54
N SER A 101 -7.58 18.57 -5.48
CA SER A 101 -7.94 17.84 -4.28
C SER A 101 -8.25 16.40 -4.68
N ASN A 102 -7.41 15.48 -4.26
CA ASN A 102 -7.55 14.06 -4.57
C ASN A 102 -7.65 13.26 -3.29
N ALA A 103 -8.64 12.38 -3.20
CA ALA A 103 -8.82 11.49 -2.06
C ALA A 103 -8.97 10.05 -2.58
N ASN A 104 -8.03 9.20 -2.22
CA ASN A 104 -8.05 7.80 -2.58
C ASN A 104 -8.31 6.97 -1.32
N LEU A 105 -9.26 6.07 -1.43
CA LEU A 105 -9.57 5.07 -0.42
C LEU A 105 -9.33 3.69 -1.03
N ALA A 106 -8.43 2.93 -0.41
CA ALA A 106 -8.22 1.53 -0.74
C ALA A 106 -8.54 0.67 0.47
N GLN A 107 -9.31 -0.38 0.26
CA GLN A 107 -9.67 -1.35 1.29
C GLN A 107 -9.24 -2.74 0.84
N LEU A 108 -8.55 -3.44 1.72
CA LEU A 108 -8.21 -4.85 1.58
C LEU A 108 -8.98 -5.62 2.63
N LEU A 109 -9.67 -6.66 2.21
CA LEU A 109 -10.30 -7.65 3.07
C LEU A 109 -9.93 -9.04 2.56
N ALA A 110 -9.39 -9.89 3.45
CA ALA A 110 -9.09 -11.29 3.15
C ALA A 110 -9.53 -12.15 4.34
N GLU A 111 -10.28 -13.21 4.06
CA GLU A 111 -10.86 -14.10 5.07
C GLU A 111 -10.55 -15.57 4.74
N PRO A 112 -9.29 -16.06 4.90
CA PRO A 112 -8.98 -17.46 4.73
C PRO A 112 -9.59 -18.31 5.86
N THR A 113 -10.15 -19.44 5.47
CA THR A 113 -10.68 -20.46 6.40
C THR A 113 -9.99 -21.77 6.13
N LEU A 114 -9.49 -22.43 7.17
CA LEU A 114 -8.77 -23.69 7.09
C LEU A 114 -9.26 -24.65 8.16
N LEU A 115 -9.52 -25.89 7.76
CA LEU A 115 -9.86 -26.99 8.67
C LEU A 115 -8.60 -27.79 8.99
N VAL A 116 -8.27 -27.89 10.26
CA VAL A 116 -7.07 -28.59 10.73
C VAL A 116 -7.44 -29.66 11.78
N ARG A 117 -6.75 -30.77 11.73
CA ARG A 117 -6.88 -31.82 12.75
C ARG A 117 -6.05 -31.47 13.99
N SER A 118 -6.59 -31.74 15.17
CA SER A 118 -5.88 -31.52 16.42
C SER A 118 -4.54 -32.25 16.46
N GLY A 119 -3.46 -31.50 16.72
CA GLY A 119 -2.08 -32.00 16.77
C GLY A 119 -1.35 -32.05 15.44
N GLU A 120 -1.97 -31.60 14.34
CA GLU A 120 -1.35 -31.54 13.00
C GLU A 120 -1.20 -30.11 12.53
N ASP A 121 -0.24 -29.90 11.60
CA ASP A 121 -0.04 -28.63 10.91
C ASP A 121 -0.83 -28.64 9.59
N ALA A 122 -1.37 -27.48 9.22
CA ALA A 122 -2.05 -27.29 7.96
C ALA A 122 -1.63 -25.95 7.33
N GLU A 123 -1.50 -25.95 6.01
CA GLU A 123 -1.12 -24.78 5.21
C GLU A 123 -2.19 -24.52 4.15
N PHE A 124 -2.53 -23.26 3.96
CA PHE A 124 -3.39 -22.76 2.89
C PHE A 124 -2.69 -21.63 2.17
N LEU A 125 -2.64 -21.68 0.84
CA LEU A 125 -2.11 -20.63 -0.02
C LEU A 125 -3.09 -20.34 -1.15
N ALA A 126 -3.53 -19.11 -1.22
CA ALA A 126 -4.32 -18.57 -2.35
C ALA A 126 -3.59 -17.39 -2.94
N GLY A 127 -2.98 -17.56 -4.12
CA GLY A 127 -2.16 -16.53 -4.75
C GLY A 127 -1.49 -17.02 -6.03
N GLY A 128 -0.31 -16.50 -6.27
CA GLY A 128 0.52 -16.84 -7.43
C GLY A 128 2.01 -16.77 -7.11
N GLU A 129 2.82 -16.85 -8.15
CA GLU A 129 4.28 -16.73 -8.03
C GLU A 129 4.78 -15.68 -9.03
N ILE A 130 5.75 -14.87 -8.61
CA ILE A 130 6.43 -13.92 -9.48
C ILE A 130 7.85 -14.41 -9.76
N PRO A 131 8.31 -14.35 -11.02
CA PRO A 131 9.69 -14.64 -11.37
C PRO A 131 10.60 -13.46 -11.01
N ILE A 132 11.63 -13.71 -10.22
CA ILE A 132 12.65 -12.74 -9.86
C ILE A 132 13.96 -13.16 -10.54
N PRO A 133 14.52 -12.35 -11.46
CA PRO A 133 15.82 -12.63 -12.04
C PRO A 133 16.93 -12.36 -11.04
N VAL A 134 17.70 -13.37 -10.70
CA VAL A 134 18.88 -13.29 -9.83
C VAL A 134 20.13 -13.39 -10.68
N PRO A 135 20.94 -12.32 -10.80
CA PRO A 135 22.20 -12.37 -11.53
C PRO A 135 23.20 -13.25 -10.79
N GLN A 136 23.79 -14.22 -11.48
CA GLN A 136 24.88 -15.02 -10.93
C GLN A 136 26.21 -14.30 -11.16
N ALA A 137 26.96 -14.09 -10.09
CA ALA A 137 28.35 -13.61 -10.15
C ALA A 137 29.27 -14.74 -10.64
N GLY A 138 29.61 -14.74 -11.92
CA GLY A 138 30.55 -15.69 -12.53
C GLY A 138 31.28 -15.04 -13.67
N THR A 139 32.52 -15.46 -13.91
CA THR A 139 33.40 -15.01 -14.98
C THR A 139 32.84 -15.39 -16.35
N GLY A 140 32.26 -14.41 -17.05
CA GLY A 140 31.86 -14.54 -18.47
C GLY A 140 30.40 -14.83 -18.70
N ASN A 141 29.74 -13.93 -19.45
CA ASN A 141 28.34 -13.94 -19.85
C ASN A 141 27.35 -14.11 -18.68
N GLY A 142 26.86 -12.99 -18.15
CA GLY A 142 25.96 -12.95 -17.02
C GLY A 142 24.76 -13.90 -17.15
N THR A 143 24.88 -15.06 -16.54
CA THR A 143 23.81 -16.04 -16.45
C THR A 143 22.79 -15.53 -15.43
N VAL A 144 21.54 -15.37 -15.84
CA VAL A 144 20.43 -14.98 -14.97
C VAL A 144 19.67 -16.24 -14.57
N THR A 145 19.56 -16.49 -13.29
CA THR A 145 18.68 -17.54 -12.74
C THR A 145 17.34 -16.92 -12.34
N ILE A 146 16.26 -17.60 -12.62
CA ILE A 146 14.91 -17.14 -12.21
C ILE A 146 14.53 -17.84 -10.92
N GLU A 147 14.26 -17.04 -9.89
CA GLU A 147 13.70 -17.49 -8.63
C GLU A 147 12.22 -17.10 -8.56
N TYR A 148 11.35 -18.07 -8.22
CA TYR A 148 9.93 -17.82 -8.07
C TYR A 148 9.60 -17.48 -6.62
N LYS A 149 8.95 -16.34 -6.40
CA LYS A 149 8.49 -15.91 -5.08
C LYS A 149 6.98 -15.92 -5.01
N LYS A 150 6.44 -16.64 -4.03
CA LYS A 150 4.99 -16.72 -3.78
C LYS A 150 4.46 -15.38 -3.28
N PHE A 151 3.21 -15.05 -3.67
CA PHE A 151 2.45 -13.92 -3.16
C PHE A 151 0.97 -14.30 -3.06
N GLY A 152 0.21 -13.54 -2.27
CA GLY A 152 -1.22 -13.77 -2.04
C GLY A 152 -1.55 -13.91 -0.56
N VAL A 153 -2.55 -14.71 -0.25
CA VAL A 153 -3.00 -15.01 1.11
C VAL A 153 -2.47 -16.39 1.53
N GLN A 154 -1.63 -16.42 2.54
CA GLN A 154 -1.09 -17.65 3.14
C GLN A 154 -1.50 -17.73 4.60
N LEU A 155 -1.88 -18.92 5.02
CA LEU A 155 -2.27 -19.23 6.38
C LEU A 155 -1.66 -20.57 6.80
N ASP A 156 -0.70 -20.53 7.72
CA ASP A 156 -0.13 -21.71 8.36
C ASP A 156 -0.71 -21.83 9.77
N VAL A 157 -1.26 -22.97 10.11
CA VAL A 157 -1.94 -23.21 11.38
C VAL A 157 -1.56 -24.56 11.94
N ALA A 158 -1.26 -24.56 13.23
CA ALA A 158 -1.26 -25.77 14.05
C ALA A 158 -2.27 -25.60 15.17
N ALA A 159 -3.21 -26.54 15.31
CA ALA A 159 -4.23 -26.50 16.34
C ALA A 159 -4.09 -27.70 17.28
N THR A 160 -4.19 -27.48 18.57
CA THR A 160 -4.23 -28.55 19.58
C THR A 160 -5.39 -28.30 20.51
N VAL A 161 -6.35 -29.25 20.50
CA VAL A 161 -7.49 -29.19 21.40
C VAL A 161 -7.06 -29.78 22.76
N LEU A 162 -7.21 -28.96 23.79
CA LEU A 162 -7.00 -29.34 25.18
C LEU A 162 -8.33 -29.80 25.78
N GLY A 163 -8.28 -30.46 26.92
CA GLY A 163 -9.50 -30.72 27.69
C GLY A 163 -10.24 -29.42 28.07
N ASN A 164 -11.54 -29.48 28.31
CA ASN A 164 -12.39 -28.34 28.70
C ASN A 164 -12.61 -27.31 27.59
N ASP A 165 -12.80 -27.73 26.35
CA ASP A 165 -13.13 -26.88 25.19
C ASP A 165 -12.11 -25.74 24.90
N ARG A 166 -10.87 -25.92 25.35
CA ARG A 166 -9.76 -25.01 25.09
C ARG A 166 -8.92 -25.48 23.93
N ILE A 167 -8.58 -24.58 23.05
CA ILE A 167 -7.83 -24.82 21.83
C ILE A 167 -6.59 -23.93 21.84
N VAL A 168 -5.42 -24.54 21.74
CA VAL A 168 -4.17 -23.83 21.50
C VAL A 168 -3.96 -23.76 20.00
N LEU A 169 -3.85 -22.53 19.47
CA LEU A 169 -3.62 -22.23 18.07
C LEU A 169 -2.25 -21.56 17.91
N LYS A 170 -1.40 -22.16 17.10
CA LYS A 170 -0.22 -21.50 16.56
C LYS A 170 -0.55 -21.07 15.14
N VAL A 171 -0.61 -19.76 14.89
CA VAL A 171 -1.03 -19.20 13.61
C VAL A 171 0.04 -18.31 13.02
N ASN A 172 0.22 -18.42 11.70
CA ASN A 172 1.14 -17.59 10.93
C ASN A 172 0.45 -17.14 9.64
N PRO A 173 -0.53 -16.22 9.76
CA PRO A 173 -1.19 -15.65 8.60
C PRO A 173 -0.31 -14.62 7.91
N GLU A 174 -0.32 -14.63 6.57
CA GLU A 174 0.40 -13.67 5.72
C GLU A 174 -0.48 -13.24 4.55
N VAL A 175 -0.49 -11.95 4.26
CA VAL A 175 -1.08 -11.39 3.04
C VAL A 175 -0.01 -10.58 2.32
N SER A 176 0.27 -10.94 1.08
CA SER A 176 1.22 -10.23 0.23
C SER A 176 0.58 -9.80 -1.08
N GLU A 177 0.85 -8.55 -1.46
CA GLU A 177 0.32 -7.89 -2.65
C GLU A 177 1.45 -7.39 -3.53
N LEU A 178 1.22 -7.38 -4.84
CA LEU A 178 2.16 -6.80 -5.81
C LEU A 178 2.03 -5.28 -5.81
N ASP A 179 3.15 -4.59 -5.60
CA ASP A 179 3.24 -3.14 -5.66
C ASP A 179 4.01 -2.71 -6.92
N PHE A 180 3.27 -2.30 -7.93
CA PHE A 180 3.84 -1.82 -9.20
C PHE A 180 4.32 -0.36 -9.12
N THR A 181 3.92 0.39 -8.09
CA THR A 181 4.36 1.78 -7.89
C THR A 181 5.84 1.83 -7.53
N ASN A 182 6.27 0.88 -6.69
CA ASN A 182 7.65 0.73 -6.25
C ASN A 182 8.40 -0.37 -7.03
N ALA A 183 8.02 -0.61 -8.30
CA ALA A 183 8.64 -1.62 -9.13
C ALA A 183 10.08 -1.24 -9.51
N LEU A 184 10.98 -2.21 -9.46
CA LEU A 184 12.36 -2.07 -9.92
C LEU A 184 12.44 -2.46 -11.39
N VAL A 185 13.19 -1.66 -12.20
CA VAL A 185 13.46 -1.98 -13.60
C VAL A 185 14.90 -2.42 -13.74
N ILE A 186 15.12 -3.69 -14.13
CA ILE A 186 16.44 -4.27 -14.38
C ILE A 186 16.46 -4.79 -15.80
N GLN A 187 17.39 -4.32 -16.62
CA GLN A 187 17.58 -4.76 -18.03
C GLN A 187 16.26 -4.78 -18.85
N GLY A 188 15.37 -3.82 -18.61
CA GLY A 188 14.07 -3.74 -19.30
C GLY A 188 12.94 -4.58 -18.66
N PHE A 189 13.23 -5.40 -17.68
CA PHE A 189 12.21 -6.14 -16.91
C PHE A 189 11.73 -5.30 -15.73
N ARG A 190 10.40 -5.14 -15.64
CA ARG A 190 9.77 -4.45 -14.52
C ARG A 190 9.34 -5.46 -13.46
N ILE A 191 10.06 -5.48 -12.34
CA ILE A 191 9.82 -6.39 -11.22
C ILE A 191 9.04 -5.62 -10.16
N PRO A 192 7.79 -6.01 -9.83
CA PRO A 192 7.03 -5.35 -8.78
C PRO A 192 7.63 -5.62 -7.40
N ALA A 193 7.50 -4.68 -6.49
CA ALA A 193 7.77 -4.92 -5.08
C ALA A 193 6.65 -5.75 -4.45
N LEU A 194 6.95 -6.42 -3.34
CA LEU A 194 5.94 -7.13 -2.53
C LEU A 194 5.64 -6.32 -1.28
N ARG A 195 4.37 -6.03 -1.07
CA ARG A 195 3.88 -5.46 0.18
C ARG A 195 3.29 -6.57 1.03
N THR A 196 4.00 -6.97 2.07
CA THR A 196 3.64 -8.10 2.92
C THR A 196 3.14 -7.62 4.28
N ARG A 197 2.07 -8.25 4.74
CA ARG A 197 1.54 -8.13 6.10
C ARG A 197 1.47 -9.51 6.70
N SER A 198 2.22 -9.75 7.76
CA SER A 198 2.25 -11.06 8.42
C SER A 198 2.31 -10.91 9.94
N THR A 199 1.81 -11.90 10.63
CA THR A 199 1.97 -12.03 12.08
C THR A 199 2.18 -13.49 12.42
N ARG A 200 2.93 -13.76 13.48
CA ARG A 200 3.14 -15.11 13.99
C ARG A 200 2.92 -15.11 15.49
N THR A 201 1.97 -15.90 15.95
CA THR A 201 1.63 -15.95 17.36
C THR A 201 1.09 -17.32 17.76
N THR A 202 1.11 -17.56 19.07
CA THR A 202 0.43 -18.72 19.69
C THR A 202 -0.55 -18.18 20.70
N ILE A 203 -1.81 -18.59 20.57
CA ILE A 203 -2.91 -18.14 21.41
C ILE A 203 -3.69 -19.33 21.93
N GLU A 204 -4.40 -19.14 23.00
CA GLU A 204 -5.33 -20.14 23.56
C GLU A 204 -6.72 -19.52 23.61
N LEU A 205 -7.70 -20.22 23.00
CA LEU A 205 -9.08 -19.79 22.82
C LEU A 205 -10.03 -20.89 23.24
N GLY A 206 -11.24 -20.51 23.65
CA GLY A 206 -12.37 -21.41 23.72
C GLY A 206 -13.06 -21.57 22.37
N ASP A 207 -13.87 -22.62 22.22
CA ASP A 207 -14.66 -22.82 21.02
C ASP A 207 -15.57 -21.62 20.73
N GLY A 208 -15.62 -21.17 19.46
CA GLY A 208 -16.40 -20.01 19.01
C GLY A 208 -15.87 -18.63 19.46
N GLN A 209 -14.74 -18.57 20.14
CA GLN A 209 -14.16 -17.29 20.56
C GLN A 209 -13.35 -16.63 19.43
N SER A 210 -13.41 -15.30 19.40
CA SER A 210 -12.62 -14.46 18.47
C SER A 210 -11.60 -13.64 19.24
N PHE A 211 -10.42 -13.46 18.65
CA PHE A 211 -9.33 -12.68 19.23
C PHE A 211 -8.64 -11.80 18.20
N VAL A 212 -8.20 -10.63 18.59
CA VAL A 212 -7.42 -9.74 17.73
C VAL A 212 -5.95 -10.07 17.88
N LEU A 213 -5.31 -10.54 16.80
CA LEU A 213 -3.92 -10.99 16.80
C LEU A 213 -2.93 -9.84 16.70
N ALA A 214 -3.23 -8.85 15.86
CA ALA A 214 -2.36 -7.71 15.61
C ALA A 214 -3.17 -6.52 15.11
N GLY A 215 -2.65 -5.32 15.33
CA GLY A 215 -3.19 -4.08 14.80
C GLY A 215 -2.07 -3.07 14.60
N LEU A 216 -2.14 -2.33 13.48
CA LEU A 216 -1.22 -1.25 13.18
C LEU A 216 -2.00 -0.06 12.65
N MET A 217 -1.77 1.10 13.26
CA MET A 217 -2.20 2.39 12.71
C MET A 217 -0.94 3.19 12.37
N PHE A 218 -0.86 3.63 11.13
CA PHE A 218 0.25 4.46 10.66
C PHE A 218 -0.32 5.71 9.98
N THR A 219 0.16 6.87 10.39
CA THR A 219 -0.21 8.15 9.78
C THR A 219 1.08 8.85 9.34
N ALA A 220 1.14 9.20 8.06
CA ALA A 220 2.19 10.03 7.51
C ALA A 220 1.56 11.32 6.95
N SER A 221 2.06 12.46 7.38
CA SER A 221 1.69 13.76 6.84
C SER A 221 2.94 14.48 6.37
N GLY A 222 2.89 15.04 5.18
CA GLY A 222 3.93 15.89 4.61
C GLY A 222 3.30 17.20 4.14
N ASN A 223 3.92 18.31 4.47
CA ASN A 223 3.59 19.62 3.93
C ASN A 223 4.81 20.12 3.17
N VAL A 224 4.63 20.42 1.89
CA VAL A 224 5.66 21.07 1.07
C VAL A 224 5.11 22.44 0.73
N GLU A 225 5.77 23.47 1.21
CA GLU A 225 5.44 24.86 0.93
C GLU A 225 6.59 25.48 0.16
N ASP A 226 6.33 25.82 -1.09
CA ASP A 226 7.22 26.59 -1.92
C ASP A 226 6.75 28.05 -1.92
N ARG A 227 7.53 28.94 -1.35
CA ARG A 227 7.18 30.35 -1.18
C ARG A 227 8.13 31.25 -1.95
N ILE A 228 7.61 32.37 -2.47
CA ILE A 228 8.45 33.43 -3.03
C ILE A 228 9.06 34.21 -1.85
N PRO A 229 10.39 34.30 -1.74
CA PRO A 229 11.02 35.02 -0.64
C PRO A 229 10.61 36.50 -0.65
N GLY A 230 10.16 36.99 0.51
CA GLY A 230 9.73 38.38 0.73
C GLY A 230 8.23 38.61 0.51
N ILE A 231 7.58 38.01 -0.46
CA ILE A 231 6.12 38.14 -0.68
C ILE A 231 5.36 37.10 0.09
N GLY A 232 5.90 35.88 0.20
CA GLY A 232 5.31 34.77 0.98
C GLY A 232 5.25 35.02 2.49
N ASP A 233 5.96 36.01 3.01
CA ASP A 233 5.97 36.39 4.43
C ASP A 233 4.91 37.43 4.82
N LEU A 234 4.12 37.92 3.87
CA LEU A 234 3.08 38.92 4.14
C LEU A 234 1.83 38.27 4.80
N PRO A 235 1.26 38.90 5.84
CA PRO A 235 0.28 38.28 6.72
C PRO A 235 -1.11 38.02 6.12
N ILE A 236 -1.40 38.39 4.91
CA ILE A 236 -2.70 38.11 4.25
C ILE A 236 -2.46 37.48 2.89
N ILE A 237 -1.46 37.96 2.17
CA ILE A 237 -1.18 37.57 0.80
C ILE A 237 -0.22 36.37 0.77
N GLY A 238 0.63 36.21 1.77
CA GLY A 238 1.64 35.15 1.84
C GLY A 238 1.10 33.71 1.88
N THR A 239 -0.17 33.51 2.21
CA THR A 239 -0.83 32.19 2.10
C THR A 239 -1.12 31.79 0.66
N PHE A 240 -0.98 32.69 -0.30
CA PHE A 240 -1.23 32.47 -1.72
C PHE A 240 0.05 32.38 -2.56
N PHE A 241 1.22 32.70 -1.98
CA PHE A 241 2.51 32.72 -2.68
C PHE A 241 3.56 31.76 -2.00
#